data_312bbddc72c02074b68063df22171f6f
#
_entry.id   312bbddc72c02074b68063df22171f6f
#
_cell.length_a   1.000
_cell.length_b   1.000
_cell.length_c   1.000
_cell.angle_alpha   90.00
_cell.angle_beta   90.00
_cell.angle_gamma   90.00
#
_symmetry.space_group_name_H-M   'P 1'
#
loop_
_entity.id
_entity.type
_entity.pdbx_description
1 polymer ?
#
loop_
_entity_poly.entity_id
_entity_poly.type
_entity_poly.pdbx_seq_one_letter_code
_entity_poly.pdbx_strand_id
1 'polypeptide(L)'
;MEGQELSPPVRIYLTGFMGCGKSTIGPLLARRLGYTFIDLDTLIEQQAGRTIPEIFTMGGEVAFRAQERAALRQTAALEAYVIATGGGTLASEENLNWALRNGRVVYLQVSVEELVRRLAPAAISRPMLQDQHRQPLQGAALRQRIVSLLRRRELWYLQAHHVVDTDGLSVAEAVEAVLHALRAYGVSRNERR
;
A
#
# COMPACT_ATOMS: atom_id res chain seq x y z
N MET A 1 -3.23 -18.29 35.64
CA MET A 1 -2.87 -17.12 34.78
C MET A 1 -2.05 -17.66 33.64
N GLU A 2 -2.73 -18.00 32.54
CA GLU A 2 -2.09 -18.49 31.33
C GLU A 2 -1.39 -17.28 30.69
N GLY A 3 -0.05 -17.40 30.56
CA GLY A 3 0.73 -16.40 29.90
C GLY A 3 0.28 -16.29 28.44
N GLN A 4 -0.25 -15.13 28.05
CA GLN A 4 -0.41 -14.80 26.64
C GLN A 4 0.98 -14.85 26.00
N GLU A 5 1.26 -15.92 25.25
CA GLU A 5 2.40 -15.96 24.35
C GLU A 5 2.25 -14.75 23.39
N LEU A 6 3.13 -13.79 23.55
CA LEU A 6 3.24 -12.65 22.66
C LEU A 6 3.53 -13.20 21.25
N SER A 7 2.55 -13.12 20.37
CA SER A 7 2.77 -13.44 18.97
C SER A 7 3.99 -12.64 18.45
N PRO A 8 4.90 -13.28 17.70
CA PRO A 8 6.11 -12.60 17.22
C PRO A 8 5.74 -11.33 16.44
N PRO A 9 6.57 -10.29 16.49
CA PRO A 9 6.31 -9.04 15.79
C PRO A 9 6.13 -9.31 14.30
N VAL A 10 4.97 -8.94 13.78
CA VAL A 10 4.52 -9.26 12.42
C VAL A 10 4.77 -8.08 11.50
N ARG A 11 5.18 -8.36 10.26
CA ARG A 11 5.14 -7.36 9.18
C ARG A 11 3.70 -7.12 8.74
N ILE A 12 3.35 -5.86 8.54
CA ILE A 12 2.03 -5.46 8.04
C ILE A 12 2.23 -4.78 6.69
N TYR A 13 1.69 -5.36 5.64
CA TYR A 13 1.70 -4.80 4.29
C TYR A 13 0.38 -4.08 4.03
N LEU A 14 0.44 -2.76 3.84
CA LEU A 14 -0.70 -1.97 3.40
C LEU A 14 -0.74 -1.96 1.89
N THR A 15 -1.81 -2.47 1.30
CA THR A 15 -2.04 -2.45 -0.15
C THR A 15 -3.31 -1.68 -0.50
N GLY A 16 -3.50 -1.41 -1.78
CA GLY A 16 -4.65 -0.71 -2.32
C GLY A 16 -4.26 0.32 -3.38
N PHE A 17 -5.27 0.89 -4.00
CA PHE A 17 -5.10 1.82 -5.11
C PHE A 17 -4.31 3.08 -4.70
N MET A 18 -3.71 3.77 -5.68
CA MET A 18 -3.13 5.10 -5.42
C MET A 18 -4.20 6.02 -4.83
N GLY A 19 -3.85 6.85 -3.85
CA GLY A 19 -4.81 7.73 -3.18
C GLY A 19 -5.67 7.07 -2.08
N CYS A 20 -5.56 5.75 -1.83
CA CYS A 20 -6.32 5.11 -0.76
C CYS A 20 -5.81 5.42 0.66
N GLY A 21 -4.67 6.10 0.81
CA GLY A 21 -4.20 6.62 2.11
C GLY A 21 -3.06 5.84 2.77
N LYS A 22 -2.40 4.88 2.11
CA LYS A 22 -1.30 4.09 2.68
C LYS A 22 -0.21 4.92 3.33
N SER A 23 0.30 5.92 2.63
CA SER A 23 1.38 6.79 3.13
C SER A 23 0.92 7.79 4.21
N THR A 24 -0.39 7.93 4.43
CA THR A 24 -0.97 8.75 5.51
C THR A 24 -1.30 7.90 6.74
N ILE A 25 -1.97 6.76 6.52
CA ILE A 25 -2.40 5.83 7.58
C ILE A 25 -1.20 5.06 8.13
N GLY A 26 -0.27 4.63 7.26
CA GLY A 26 0.86 3.77 7.61
C GLY A 26 1.73 4.29 8.76
N PRO A 27 2.22 5.53 8.74
CA PRO A 27 3.03 6.09 9.84
C PRO A 27 2.27 6.13 11.17
N LEU A 28 0.97 6.47 11.13
CA LEU A 28 0.14 6.54 12.33
C LEU A 28 -0.16 5.15 12.90
N LEU A 29 -0.45 4.20 12.02
CA LEU A 29 -0.63 2.80 12.39
C LEU A 29 0.65 2.24 13.03
N ALA A 30 1.80 2.48 12.41
CA ALA A 30 3.09 2.06 12.95
C ALA A 30 3.34 2.65 14.34
N ARG A 31 3.13 3.95 14.52
CA ARG A 31 3.25 4.61 15.83
C ARG A 31 2.34 3.98 16.88
N ARG A 32 1.09 3.65 16.54
CA ARG A 32 0.11 3.03 17.46
C ARG A 32 0.52 1.61 17.87
N LEU A 33 1.19 0.88 16.97
CA LEU A 33 1.68 -0.48 17.23
C LEU A 33 3.09 -0.52 17.88
N GLY A 34 3.81 0.59 17.93
CA GLY A 34 5.23 0.60 18.30
C GLY A 34 6.11 -0.03 17.20
N TYR A 35 5.69 0.09 15.94
CA TYR A 35 6.37 -0.45 14.76
C TYR A 35 7.10 0.66 14.00
N THR A 36 7.98 0.27 13.10
CA THR A 36 8.61 1.20 12.14
C THR A 36 7.77 1.26 10.86
N PHE A 37 7.70 2.42 10.22
CA PHE A 37 7.05 2.60 8.93
C PHE A 37 8.06 2.68 7.80
N ILE A 38 7.73 2.08 6.66
CA ILE A 38 8.49 2.19 5.41
C ILE A 38 7.51 2.25 4.23
N ASP A 39 7.83 3.07 3.24
CA ASP A 39 7.16 3.08 1.95
C ASP A 39 8.08 2.44 0.91
N LEU A 40 7.60 1.40 0.21
CA LEU A 40 8.42 0.66 -0.75
C LEU A 40 8.83 1.52 -1.95
N ASP A 41 7.98 2.44 -2.39
CA ASP A 41 8.33 3.34 -3.49
C ASP A 41 9.52 4.23 -3.08
N THR A 42 9.50 4.77 -1.85
CA THR A 42 10.63 5.53 -1.29
C THR A 42 11.90 4.66 -1.15
N LEU A 43 11.76 3.42 -0.69
CA LEU A 43 12.90 2.50 -0.57
C LEU A 43 13.54 2.21 -1.93
N ILE A 44 12.73 2.00 -2.96
CA ILE A 44 13.21 1.77 -4.33
C ILE A 44 13.99 2.99 -4.84
N GLU A 45 13.46 4.20 -4.65
CA GLU A 45 14.14 5.43 -5.06
C GLU A 45 15.48 5.63 -4.35
N GLN A 46 15.51 5.39 -3.04
CA GLN A 46 16.74 5.47 -2.25
C GLN A 46 17.80 4.46 -2.71
N GLN A 47 17.41 3.22 -2.98
CA GLN A 47 18.34 2.19 -3.45
C GLN A 47 18.83 2.42 -4.87
N ALA A 48 17.96 2.93 -5.73
CA ALA A 48 18.31 3.22 -7.12
C ALA A 48 19.12 4.54 -7.28
N GLY A 49 19.09 5.42 -6.26
CA GLY A 49 19.60 6.78 -6.37
C GLY A 49 18.87 7.62 -7.44
N ARG A 50 17.64 7.27 -7.75
CA ARG A 50 16.84 7.84 -8.85
C ARG A 50 15.36 7.78 -8.48
N THR A 51 14.59 8.70 -9.04
CA THR A 51 13.13 8.70 -8.90
C THR A 51 12.49 7.58 -9.74
N ILE A 52 11.31 7.14 -9.35
CA ILE A 52 10.53 6.14 -10.10
C ILE A 52 10.33 6.55 -11.57
N PRO A 53 9.97 7.81 -11.90
CA PRO A 53 9.90 8.24 -13.30
C PRO A 53 11.21 8.07 -14.08
N GLU A 54 12.37 8.32 -13.45
CA GLU A 54 13.68 8.11 -14.09
C GLU A 54 13.97 6.63 -14.33
N ILE A 55 13.60 5.76 -13.36
CA ILE A 55 13.72 4.30 -13.51
C ILE A 55 12.90 3.83 -14.72
N PHE A 56 11.66 4.32 -14.85
CA PHE A 56 10.80 4.01 -16.00
C PHE A 56 11.38 4.53 -17.33
N THR A 57 11.95 5.72 -17.34
CA THR A 57 12.56 6.32 -18.55
C THR A 57 13.77 5.52 -19.03
N MET A 58 14.59 5.01 -18.09
CA MET A 58 15.84 4.32 -18.41
C MET A 58 15.67 2.84 -18.72
N GLY A 59 14.81 2.15 -18.01
CA GLY A 59 14.69 0.69 -18.06
C GLY A 59 13.27 0.18 -18.30
N GLY A 60 12.30 1.07 -18.42
CA GLY A 60 10.89 0.72 -18.65
C GLY A 60 10.24 0.03 -17.46
N GLU A 61 9.03 -0.48 -17.70
CA GLU A 61 8.25 -1.16 -16.67
C GLU A 61 8.94 -2.41 -16.14
N VAL A 62 9.63 -3.16 -17.00
CA VAL A 62 10.30 -4.42 -16.62
C VAL A 62 11.37 -4.17 -15.56
N ALA A 63 12.21 -3.14 -15.74
CA ALA A 63 13.24 -2.78 -14.78
C ALA A 63 12.64 -2.31 -13.45
N PHE A 64 11.59 -1.49 -13.50
CA PHE A 64 10.88 -1.06 -12.29
C PHE A 64 10.29 -2.25 -11.53
N ARG A 65 9.59 -3.17 -12.22
CA ARG A 65 9.00 -4.37 -11.59
C ARG A 65 10.05 -5.29 -10.96
N ALA A 66 11.24 -5.38 -11.55
CA ALA A 66 12.35 -6.13 -10.95
C ALA A 66 12.82 -5.50 -9.63
N GLN A 67 12.98 -4.18 -9.59
CA GLN A 67 13.36 -3.45 -8.37
C GLN A 67 12.25 -3.50 -7.31
N GLU A 68 11.00 -3.33 -7.69
CA GLU A 68 9.83 -3.44 -6.82
C GLU A 68 9.77 -4.83 -6.15
N ARG A 69 9.97 -5.89 -6.92
CA ARG A 69 10.04 -7.26 -6.40
C ARG A 69 11.23 -7.45 -5.46
N ALA A 70 12.40 -6.96 -5.82
CA ALA A 70 13.59 -7.05 -4.96
C ALA A 70 13.39 -6.33 -3.63
N ALA A 71 12.87 -5.10 -3.65
CA ALA A 71 12.55 -4.33 -2.44
C ALA A 71 11.52 -5.06 -1.56
N LEU A 72 10.47 -5.63 -2.15
CA LEU A 72 9.49 -6.42 -1.41
C LEU A 72 10.17 -7.63 -0.73
N ARG A 73 11.04 -8.37 -1.42
CA ARG A 73 11.76 -9.53 -0.84
C ARG A 73 12.68 -9.14 0.33
N GLN A 74 13.31 -7.98 0.26
CA GLN A 74 14.18 -7.48 1.34
C GLN A 74 13.42 -7.22 2.64
N THR A 75 12.11 -6.94 2.57
CA THR A 75 11.30 -6.77 3.78
C THR A 75 11.21 -8.03 4.64
N ALA A 76 11.61 -9.21 4.14
CA ALA A 76 11.67 -10.44 4.93
C ALA A 76 12.59 -10.34 6.15
N ALA A 77 13.62 -9.50 6.09
CA ALA A 77 14.55 -9.27 7.18
C ALA A 77 14.03 -8.27 8.23
N LEU A 78 12.89 -7.64 8.00
CA LEU A 78 12.32 -6.63 8.89
C LEU A 78 11.34 -7.28 9.88
N GLU A 79 11.38 -6.83 11.13
CA GLU A 79 10.43 -7.23 12.17
C GLU A 79 9.74 -6.00 12.76
N ALA A 80 8.46 -6.11 13.09
CA ALA A 80 7.67 -4.98 13.61
C ALA A 80 7.64 -3.77 12.66
N TYR A 81 7.30 -4.02 11.39
CA TYR A 81 7.17 -2.97 10.37
C TYR A 81 5.77 -2.88 9.79
N VAL A 82 5.33 -1.64 9.53
CA VAL A 82 4.22 -1.32 8.65
C VAL A 82 4.81 -0.87 7.31
N ILE A 83 4.46 -1.56 6.24
CA ILE A 83 5.06 -1.41 4.93
C ILE A 83 3.96 -0.98 3.95
N ALA A 84 4.01 0.27 3.47
CA ALA A 84 3.16 0.70 2.37
C ALA A 84 3.72 0.15 1.06
N THR A 85 2.90 -0.63 0.34
CA THR A 85 3.28 -1.14 -0.98
C THR A 85 2.86 -0.16 -2.07
N GLY A 86 3.61 -0.10 -3.17
CA GLY A 86 3.14 0.58 -4.38
C GLY A 86 1.79 0.02 -4.85
N GLY A 87 0.97 0.83 -5.52
CA GLY A 87 -0.36 0.39 -5.96
C GLY A 87 -0.35 -0.78 -6.97
N GLY A 88 0.80 -1.14 -7.51
CA GLY A 88 0.96 -2.28 -8.41
C GLY A 88 1.74 -3.45 -7.81
N THR A 89 2.40 -3.25 -6.69
CA THR A 89 3.34 -4.21 -6.10
C THR A 89 2.70 -5.59 -5.85
N LEU A 90 1.52 -5.60 -5.23
CA LEU A 90 0.78 -6.83 -4.93
C LEU A 90 -0.26 -7.18 -5.99
N ALA A 91 -0.27 -6.51 -7.15
CA ALA A 91 -1.13 -6.83 -8.27
C ALA A 91 -0.52 -7.90 -9.19
N SER A 92 0.13 -8.89 -8.59
CA SER A 92 0.64 -10.09 -9.26
C SER A 92 0.60 -11.26 -8.29
N GLU A 93 0.36 -12.45 -8.81
CA GLU A 93 0.26 -13.67 -8.01
C GLU A 93 1.53 -13.93 -7.18
N GLU A 94 2.69 -13.80 -7.80
CA GLU A 94 3.98 -14.04 -7.14
C GLU A 94 4.21 -13.14 -5.93
N ASN A 95 4.00 -11.82 -6.09
CA ASN A 95 4.24 -10.87 -5.03
C ASN A 95 3.19 -10.95 -3.93
N LEU A 96 1.92 -11.13 -4.30
CA LEU A 96 0.84 -11.29 -3.34
C LEU A 96 1.03 -12.54 -2.50
N ASN A 97 1.25 -13.71 -3.12
CA ASN A 97 1.49 -14.96 -2.40
C ASN A 97 2.72 -14.88 -1.48
N TRP A 98 3.73 -14.14 -1.90
CA TRP A 98 4.89 -13.91 -1.05
C TRP A 98 4.52 -13.05 0.16
N ALA A 99 3.84 -11.93 -0.02
CA ALA A 99 3.45 -11.03 1.07
C ALA A 99 2.50 -11.72 2.06
N LEU A 100 1.54 -12.51 1.56
CA LEU A 100 0.62 -13.29 2.40
C LEU A 100 1.34 -14.30 3.31
N ARG A 101 2.44 -14.90 2.83
CA ARG A 101 3.25 -15.85 3.62
C ARG A 101 4.22 -15.16 4.60
N ASN A 102 4.58 -13.91 4.33
CA ASN A 102 5.63 -13.20 5.09
C ASN A 102 5.11 -12.10 6.02
N GLY A 103 3.81 -11.88 6.12
CA GLY A 103 3.22 -10.90 7.01
C GLY A 103 1.71 -10.83 6.91
N ARG A 104 1.11 -9.80 7.47
CA ARG A 104 -0.33 -9.52 7.37
C ARG A 104 -0.57 -8.48 6.29
N VAL A 105 -1.33 -8.85 5.26
CA VAL A 105 -1.71 -7.96 4.17
C VAL A 105 -3.05 -7.34 4.50
N VAL A 106 -3.12 -6.01 4.47
CA VAL A 106 -4.33 -5.22 4.68
C VAL A 106 -4.61 -4.40 3.43
N TYR A 107 -5.75 -4.61 2.82
CA TYR A 107 -6.25 -3.81 1.73
C TYR A 107 -7.05 -2.63 2.28
N LEU A 108 -6.60 -1.41 2.01
CA LEU A 108 -7.35 -0.18 2.25
C LEU A 108 -8.28 0.06 1.06
N GLN A 109 -9.53 -0.35 1.21
CA GLN A 109 -10.56 -0.19 0.19
C GLN A 109 -11.13 1.23 0.24
N VAL A 110 -11.33 1.82 -0.92
CA VAL A 110 -11.90 3.16 -1.10
C VAL A 110 -12.75 3.16 -2.36
N SER A 111 -13.91 3.78 -2.33
CA SER A 111 -14.80 3.89 -3.49
C SER A 111 -14.15 4.66 -4.64
N VAL A 112 -14.63 4.41 -5.85
CA VAL A 112 -14.18 5.13 -7.05
C VAL A 112 -14.44 6.63 -6.90
N GLU A 113 -15.58 7.01 -6.35
CA GLU A 113 -15.99 8.38 -6.13
C GLU A 113 -15.01 9.14 -5.23
N GLU A 114 -14.63 8.52 -4.12
CA GLU A 114 -13.66 9.09 -3.18
C GLU A 114 -12.24 9.10 -3.77
N LEU A 115 -11.85 8.07 -4.53
CA LEU A 115 -10.58 8.07 -5.26
C LEU A 115 -10.51 9.20 -6.29
N VAL A 116 -11.59 9.44 -7.04
CA VAL A 116 -11.66 10.59 -7.98
C VAL A 116 -11.48 11.91 -7.23
N ARG A 117 -12.21 12.10 -6.12
CA ARG A 117 -12.10 13.30 -5.30
C ARG A 117 -10.67 13.55 -4.80
N ARG A 118 -9.99 12.51 -4.29
CA ARG A 118 -8.62 12.62 -3.76
C ARG A 118 -7.57 12.80 -4.85
N LEU A 119 -7.78 12.20 -6.02
CA LEU A 119 -6.78 12.16 -7.09
C LEU A 119 -6.90 13.28 -8.09
N ALA A 120 -8.06 13.93 -8.21
CA ALA A 120 -8.24 15.05 -9.14
C ALA A 120 -7.19 16.17 -8.96
N PRO A 121 -6.90 16.67 -7.75
CA PRO A 121 -5.85 17.67 -7.56
C PRO A 121 -4.42 17.16 -7.83
N ALA A 122 -4.20 15.86 -7.70
CA ALA A 122 -2.88 15.23 -7.83
C ALA A 122 -2.63 14.58 -9.21
N ALA A 123 -3.57 14.68 -10.15
CA ALA A 123 -3.47 14.02 -11.45
C ALA A 123 -2.28 14.52 -12.27
N ILE A 124 -1.89 15.79 -12.11
CA ILE A 124 -0.75 16.40 -12.79
C ILE A 124 0.58 15.71 -12.44
N SER A 125 0.74 15.23 -11.22
CA SER A 125 1.96 14.55 -10.76
C SER A 125 1.94 13.03 -10.94
N ARG A 126 0.87 12.47 -11.55
CA ARG A 126 0.68 11.03 -11.68
C ARG A 126 0.57 10.61 -13.15
N PRO A 127 1.65 10.09 -13.78
CA PRO A 127 1.65 9.73 -15.19
C PRO A 127 0.49 8.81 -15.61
N MET A 128 0.07 7.88 -14.73
CA MET A 128 -1.04 6.98 -15.01
C MET A 128 -2.42 7.67 -15.09
N LEU A 129 -2.52 8.89 -14.60
CA LEU A 129 -3.74 9.73 -14.62
C LEU A 129 -3.62 10.87 -15.64
N GLN A 130 -2.72 10.74 -16.60
CA GLN A 130 -2.51 11.69 -17.69
C GLN A 130 -2.94 11.05 -19.03
N ASP A 131 -3.22 11.91 -20.01
CA ASP A 131 -3.45 11.51 -21.37
C ASP A 131 -2.13 11.31 -22.17
N GLN A 132 -2.24 11.03 -23.46
CA GLN A 132 -1.10 10.86 -24.36
C GLN A 132 -0.22 12.12 -24.50
N HIS A 133 -0.78 13.30 -24.20
CA HIS A 133 -0.07 14.59 -24.22
C HIS A 133 0.45 15.00 -22.84
N ARG A 134 0.43 14.08 -21.86
CA ARG A 134 0.81 14.31 -20.45
C ARG A 134 -0.04 15.37 -19.74
N GLN A 135 -1.26 15.60 -20.24
CA GLN A 135 -2.21 16.48 -19.57
C GLN A 135 -3.00 15.68 -18.50
N PRO A 136 -3.25 16.26 -17.32
CA PRO A 136 -4.01 15.58 -16.28
C PRO A 136 -5.44 15.30 -16.74
N LEU A 137 -5.87 14.05 -16.61
CA LEU A 137 -7.26 13.68 -16.86
C LEU A 137 -8.18 14.31 -15.82
N GLN A 138 -9.37 14.72 -16.25
CA GLN A 138 -10.37 15.37 -15.41
C GLN A 138 -11.76 14.76 -15.60
N GLY A 139 -12.66 15.01 -14.65
CA GLY A 139 -14.06 14.63 -14.73
C GLY A 139 -14.29 13.15 -15.10
N ALA A 140 -15.12 12.93 -16.10
CA ALA A 140 -15.48 11.58 -16.55
C ALA A 140 -14.28 10.78 -17.07
N ALA A 141 -13.31 11.41 -17.74
CA ALA A 141 -12.13 10.74 -18.25
C ALA A 141 -11.23 10.23 -17.10
N LEU A 142 -11.03 11.04 -16.06
CA LEU A 142 -10.32 10.61 -14.85
C LEU A 142 -11.03 9.43 -14.16
N ARG A 143 -12.36 9.54 -13.99
CA ARG A 143 -13.17 8.46 -13.40
C ARG A 143 -13.03 7.15 -14.18
N GLN A 144 -13.17 7.19 -15.51
CA GLN A 144 -13.03 6.01 -16.37
C GLN A 144 -11.63 5.38 -16.25
N ARG A 145 -10.57 6.21 -16.19
CA ARG A 145 -9.21 5.74 -16.01
C ARG A 145 -9.03 5.05 -14.66
N ILE A 146 -9.53 5.63 -13.58
CA ILE A 146 -9.48 5.03 -12.24
C ILE A 146 -10.22 3.68 -12.23
N VAL A 147 -11.44 3.62 -12.75
CA VAL A 147 -12.21 2.37 -12.85
C VAL A 147 -11.45 1.30 -13.62
N SER A 148 -10.89 1.65 -14.79
CA SER A 148 -10.13 0.71 -15.62
C SER A 148 -8.91 0.16 -14.90
N LEU A 149 -8.15 1.02 -14.20
CA LEU A 149 -6.96 0.61 -13.45
C LEU A 149 -7.32 -0.20 -12.21
N LEU A 150 -8.38 0.18 -11.48
CA LEU A 150 -8.84 -0.53 -10.29
C LEU A 150 -9.31 -1.94 -10.64
N ARG A 151 -10.16 -2.10 -11.65
CA ARG A 151 -10.66 -3.42 -12.11
C ARG A 151 -9.55 -4.43 -12.40
N ARG A 152 -8.39 -3.97 -12.90
CA ARG A 152 -7.23 -4.84 -13.19
C ARG A 152 -6.51 -5.31 -11.93
N ARG A 153 -6.69 -4.64 -10.80
CA ARG A 153 -5.91 -4.85 -9.56
C ARG A 153 -6.76 -5.33 -8.40
N GLU A 154 -8.03 -5.02 -8.38
CA GLU A 154 -8.93 -5.25 -7.25
C GLU A 154 -9.05 -6.73 -6.89
N LEU A 155 -9.07 -7.63 -7.89
CA LEU A 155 -9.07 -9.07 -7.64
C LEU A 155 -7.86 -9.54 -6.83
N TRP A 156 -6.72 -8.84 -6.96
CA TRP A 156 -5.52 -9.11 -6.16
C TRP A 156 -5.66 -8.52 -4.76
N TYR A 157 -6.16 -7.28 -4.64
CA TYR A 157 -6.33 -6.63 -3.35
C TYR A 157 -7.33 -7.36 -2.46
N LEU A 158 -8.40 -7.90 -3.02
CA LEU A 158 -9.44 -8.65 -2.30
C LEU A 158 -8.95 -9.97 -1.71
N GLN A 159 -7.77 -10.46 -2.11
CA GLN A 159 -7.13 -11.63 -1.52
C GLN A 159 -6.29 -11.29 -0.27
N ALA A 160 -6.24 -10.04 0.15
CA ALA A 160 -5.59 -9.64 1.40
C ALA A 160 -6.18 -10.37 2.61
N HIS A 161 -5.39 -10.52 3.67
CA HIS A 161 -5.90 -11.11 4.93
C HIS A 161 -7.03 -10.27 5.53
N HIS A 162 -7.00 -8.95 5.31
CA HIS A 162 -8.02 -8.02 5.78
C HIS A 162 -8.36 -7.02 4.68
N VAL A 163 -9.65 -6.83 4.46
CA VAL A 163 -10.18 -5.74 3.63
C VAL A 163 -10.81 -4.74 4.58
N VAL A 164 -10.31 -3.52 4.58
CA VAL A 164 -10.82 -2.44 5.45
C VAL A 164 -11.35 -1.33 4.57
N ASP A 165 -12.66 -1.15 4.60
CA ASP A 165 -13.31 -0.01 3.96
C ASP A 165 -13.00 1.26 4.74
N THR A 166 -12.46 2.25 4.07
CA THR A 166 -12.05 3.53 4.65
C THR A 166 -12.83 4.71 4.07
N ASP A 167 -13.90 4.45 3.32
CA ASP A 167 -14.76 5.50 2.78
C ASP A 167 -15.42 6.30 3.91
N GLY A 168 -15.41 7.61 3.76
CA GLY A 168 -16.01 8.53 4.74
C GLY A 168 -15.31 8.60 6.09
N LEU A 169 -14.30 7.78 6.33
CA LEU A 169 -13.55 7.80 7.59
C LEU A 169 -12.50 8.92 7.59
N SER A 170 -12.36 9.56 8.74
CA SER A 170 -11.17 10.35 9.04
C SER A 170 -9.92 9.46 9.11
N VAL A 171 -8.74 10.05 9.03
CA VAL A 171 -7.48 9.29 9.12
C VAL A 171 -7.38 8.53 10.45
N ALA A 172 -7.85 9.13 11.56
CA ALA A 172 -7.83 8.50 12.88
C ALA A 172 -8.77 7.28 12.92
N GLU A 173 -9.99 7.41 12.41
CA GLU A 173 -10.97 6.32 12.34
C GLU A 173 -10.47 5.19 11.43
N ALA A 174 -9.85 5.51 10.30
CA ALA A 174 -9.26 4.51 9.42
C ALA A 174 -8.11 3.72 10.11
N VAL A 175 -7.27 4.39 10.90
CA VAL A 175 -6.24 3.72 11.72
C VAL A 175 -6.89 2.79 12.75
N GLU A 176 -7.95 3.22 13.44
CA GLU A 176 -8.64 2.35 14.41
C GLU A 176 -9.34 1.15 13.73
N ALA A 177 -9.93 1.34 12.55
CA ALA A 177 -10.52 0.26 11.76
C ALA A 177 -9.46 -0.80 11.37
N VAL A 178 -8.28 -0.37 10.93
CA VAL A 178 -7.17 -1.28 10.63
C VAL A 178 -6.68 -1.99 11.89
N LEU A 179 -6.52 -1.28 13.01
CA LEU A 179 -6.12 -1.88 14.30
C LEU A 179 -7.13 -2.92 14.76
N HIS A 180 -8.43 -2.64 14.62
CA HIS A 180 -9.49 -3.57 14.96
C HIS A 180 -9.39 -4.86 14.14
N ALA A 181 -9.24 -4.74 12.81
CA ALA A 181 -9.07 -5.88 11.93
C ALA A 181 -7.83 -6.73 12.30
N LEU A 182 -6.71 -6.10 12.62
CA LEU A 182 -5.47 -6.78 12.99
C LEU A 182 -5.56 -7.50 14.35
N ARG A 183 -6.24 -6.93 15.35
CA ARG A 183 -6.44 -7.55 16.68
C ARG A 183 -7.22 -8.85 16.61
N ALA A 184 -8.19 -8.96 15.73
CA ALA A 184 -8.96 -10.19 15.52
C ALA A 184 -8.08 -11.41 15.16
N TYR A 185 -6.82 -11.16 14.76
CA TYR A 185 -5.85 -12.19 14.35
C TYR A 185 -4.55 -12.15 15.17
N GLY A 186 -4.59 -11.64 16.40
CA GLY A 186 -3.49 -11.74 17.35
C GLY A 186 -2.35 -10.74 17.16
N VAL A 187 -2.51 -9.72 16.30
CA VAL A 187 -1.51 -8.64 16.20
C VAL A 187 -1.71 -7.66 17.36
N SER A 188 -0.77 -7.61 18.27
CA SER A 188 -0.78 -6.73 19.43
C SER A 188 0.30 -5.65 19.33
N ARG A 189 0.20 -4.66 20.22
CA ARG A 189 1.21 -3.60 20.34
C ARG A 189 2.57 -4.20 20.72
N ASN A 190 3.61 -3.78 20.04
CA ASN A 190 4.98 -4.11 20.40
C ASN A 190 5.41 -3.21 21.57
N GLU A 191 5.40 -3.74 22.79
CA GLU A 191 5.92 -3.07 23.97
C GLU A 191 7.43 -3.25 24.02
N ARG A 192 8.17 -2.52 23.18
CA ARG A 192 9.63 -2.38 23.38
C ARG A 192 9.82 -1.47 24.58
N ARG A 193 10.41 -2.00 25.64
CA ARG A 193 10.96 -1.25 26.77
C ARG A 193 12.23 -0.52 26.36
#